data_9e511b1e4bc9a1ce6fecc41b3e3b5202
#
_entry.id   9e511b1e4bc9a1ce6fecc41b3e3b5202
#
_cell.length_a   1.000
_cell.length_b   1.000
_cell.length_c   1.000
_cell.angle_alpha   90.00
_cell.angle_beta   90.00
_cell.angle_gamma   90.00
#
_symmetry.space_group_name_H-M   'P 1'
#
loop_
_entity.id
_entity.type
_entity.pdbx_description
1 polymer ?
#
loop_
_entity_poly.entity_id
_entity_poly.type
_entity_poly.pdbx_seq_one_letter_code
_entity_poly.pdbx_strand_id
1 'polypeptide(L)'
;MPRVSDQFRAARRQAVLDAASECFLAHGYRGASMHQIIAATGLSAGALYHHFPGGKAELVAECVRTGLDGALEAISPVDPRTEQPQEGFQPDAWLVGALEQLAASPRLARLLLITWAEAAVDPAVAELMGTHQETLRSAIDRVFADWAVAELGLAEASARQWVEMFSQAVLSVLQGWVVQSALLPGFDHEAYLDYARTLVASDEG
;
A
#
# COMPACT_ATOMS: atom_id res chain seq x y z
N MET A 1 30.60 15.22 18.24
CA MET A 1 29.57 14.16 18.35
C MET A 1 29.53 13.41 17.04
N PRO A 2 29.62 12.07 17.00
CA PRO A 2 29.53 11.32 15.76
C PRO A 2 28.14 11.56 15.13
N ARG A 3 28.13 11.96 13.85
CA ARG A 3 26.89 12.03 13.07
C ARG A 3 26.35 10.61 12.93
N VAL A 4 25.19 10.35 13.50
CA VAL A 4 24.44 9.11 13.26
C VAL A 4 24.18 9.03 11.76
N SER A 5 24.62 7.98 11.09
CA SER A 5 24.45 7.82 9.64
C SER A 5 22.96 7.76 9.29
N ASP A 6 22.57 8.20 8.08
CA ASP A 6 21.18 8.14 7.62
C ASP A 6 20.66 6.71 7.63
N GLN A 7 21.51 5.74 7.30
CA GLN A 7 21.20 4.31 7.38
C GLN A 7 20.81 3.85 8.80
N PHE A 8 21.54 4.33 9.82
CA PHE A 8 21.20 3.98 11.20
C PHE A 8 19.87 4.58 11.64
N ARG A 9 19.57 5.81 11.19
CA ARG A 9 18.25 6.44 11.44
C ARG A 9 17.11 5.69 10.76
N ALA A 10 17.31 5.30 9.51
CA ALA A 10 16.34 4.52 8.74
C ALA A 10 16.08 3.15 9.39
N ALA A 11 17.14 2.41 9.75
CA ALA A 11 17.01 1.13 10.43
C ALA A 11 16.28 1.25 11.79
N ARG A 12 16.55 2.32 12.55
CA ARG A 12 15.87 2.56 13.82
C ARG A 12 14.40 2.92 13.62
N ARG A 13 14.07 3.73 12.59
CA ARG A 13 12.68 4.03 12.23
C ARG A 13 11.93 2.75 11.85
N GLN A 14 12.55 1.89 11.03
CA GLN A 14 11.96 0.61 10.65
C GLN A 14 11.68 -0.29 11.87
N ALA A 15 12.62 -0.43 12.77
CA ALA A 15 12.44 -1.21 14.01
C ALA A 15 11.26 -0.69 14.87
N VAL A 16 11.01 0.62 14.87
CA VAL A 16 9.84 1.20 15.55
C VAL A 16 8.54 0.80 14.83
N LEU A 17 8.50 0.90 13.51
CA LEU A 17 7.32 0.52 12.73
C LEU A 17 7.02 -0.98 12.84
N ASP A 18 8.05 -1.83 12.87
CA ASP A 18 7.90 -3.26 13.07
C ASP A 18 7.27 -3.57 14.44
N ALA A 19 7.79 -2.97 15.51
CA ALA A 19 7.25 -3.13 16.86
C ALA A 19 5.82 -2.59 17.00
N ALA A 20 5.51 -1.45 16.37
CA ALA A 20 4.17 -0.89 16.34
C ALA A 20 3.21 -1.79 15.57
N SER A 21 3.64 -2.32 14.42
CA SER A 21 2.85 -3.26 13.61
C SER A 21 2.48 -4.50 14.40
N GLU A 22 3.41 -5.09 15.17
CA GLU A 22 3.11 -6.24 16.05
C GLU A 22 2.06 -5.88 17.10
N CYS A 23 2.15 -4.71 17.72
CA CYS A 23 1.15 -4.26 18.68
C CYS A 23 -0.24 -4.11 18.04
N PHE A 24 -0.32 -3.52 16.84
CA PHE A 24 -1.59 -3.38 16.13
C PHE A 24 -2.18 -4.72 15.70
N LEU A 25 -1.35 -5.63 15.21
CA LEU A 25 -1.78 -6.97 14.79
C LEU A 25 -2.27 -7.82 15.97
N ALA A 26 -1.66 -7.67 17.15
CA ALA A 26 -2.02 -8.42 18.35
C ALA A 26 -3.27 -7.89 19.05
N HIS A 27 -3.48 -6.57 19.04
CA HIS A 27 -4.49 -5.91 19.89
C HIS A 27 -5.52 -5.09 19.14
N GLY A 28 -5.41 -4.98 17.80
CA GLY A 28 -6.16 -4.03 17.00
C GLY A 28 -5.73 -2.57 17.26
N TYR A 29 -6.26 -1.62 16.49
CA TYR A 29 -5.90 -0.22 16.68
C TYR A 29 -6.27 0.28 18.08
N ARG A 30 -7.51 0.05 18.54
CA ARG A 30 -8.00 0.57 19.83
C ARG A 30 -7.34 -0.10 21.03
N GLY A 31 -7.08 -1.40 20.96
CA GLY A 31 -6.44 -2.17 22.03
C GLY A 31 -4.95 -1.90 22.20
N ALA A 32 -4.25 -1.52 21.12
CA ALA A 32 -2.84 -1.14 21.16
C ALA A 32 -2.70 0.25 21.84
N SER A 33 -2.09 0.29 23.01
CA SER A 33 -1.80 1.55 23.70
C SER A 33 -0.43 2.10 23.31
N MET A 34 -0.27 3.44 23.34
CA MET A 34 1.04 4.07 23.14
C MET A 34 2.08 3.58 24.14
N HIS A 35 1.66 3.27 25.37
CA HIS A 35 2.55 2.72 26.39
C HIS A 35 3.12 1.34 25.97
N GLN A 36 2.29 0.45 25.44
CA GLN A 36 2.73 -0.86 24.95
C GLN A 36 3.67 -0.71 23.75
N ILE A 37 3.35 0.19 22.81
CA ILE A 37 4.21 0.47 21.65
C ILE A 37 5.57 1.00 22.08
N ILE A 38 5.60 2.01 23.00
CA ILE A 38 6.83 2.56 23.56
C ILE A 38 7.68 1.44 24.21
N ALA A 39 7.05 0.60 25.05
CA ALA A 39 7.73 -0.49 25.70
C ALA A 39 8.33 -1.50 24.69
N ALA A 40 7.60 -1.81 23.61
CA ALA A 40 8.05 -2.73 22.56
C ALA A 40 9.20 -2.16 21.71
N THR A 41 9.25 -0.83 21.51
CA THR A 41 10.32 -0.18 20.72
C THR A 41 11.63 0.00 21.48
N GLY A 42 11.61 -0.07 22.79
CA GLY A 42 12.74 0.24 23.67
C GLY A 42 13.15 1.73 23.64
N LEU A 43 12.30 2.62 23.11
CA LEU A 43 12.51 4.07 23.07
C LEU A 43 11.92 4.74 24.32
N SER A 44 12.42 5.95 24.63
CA SER A 44 11.67 6.83 25.54
C SER A 44 10.43 7.40 24.84
N ALA A 45 9.40 7.73 25.64
CA ALA A 45 8.19 8.38 25.10
C ALA A 45 8.52 9.65 24.29
N GLY A 46 9.43 10.50 24.83
CA GLY A 46 9.85 11.72 24.13
C GLY A 46 10.51 11.43 22.78
N ALA A 47 11.33 10.39 22.66
CA ALA A 47 11.95 10.00 21.40
C ALA A 47 10.91 9.49 20.39
N LEU A 48 9.91 8.71 20.83
CA LEU A 48 8.86 8.21 19.94
C LEU A 48 7.99 9.37 19.42
N TYR A 49 7.51 10.27 20.28
CA TYR A 49 6.73 11.42 19.87
C TYR A 49 7.51 12.47 19.07
N HIS A 50 8.84 12.50 19.18
CA HIS A 50 9.68 13.30 18.29
C HIS A 50 9.67 12.77 16.85
N HIS A 51 9.65 11.43 16.69
CA HIS A 51 9.59 10.80 15.36
C HIS A 51 8.17 10.71 14.78
N PHE A 52 7.17 10.63 15.64
CA PHE A 52 5.74 10.44 15.28
C PHE A 52 4.88 11.37 16.15
N PRO A 53 4.87 12.69 15.86
CA PRO A 53 4.13 13.68 16.65
C PRO A 53 2.62 13.46 16.60
N GLY A 54 2.07 12.89 15.54
CA GLY A 54 0.66 12.49 15.43
C GLY A 54 0.31 11.21 16.21
N GLY A 55 1.28 10.65 16.94
CA GLY A 55 1.06 9.52 17.85
C GLY A 55 0.60 8.25 17.15
N LYS A 56 -0.45 7.62 17.70
CA LYS A 56 -0.91 6.31 17.25
C LYS A 56 -1.48 6.31 15.83
N ALA A 57 -2.19 7.38 15.44
CA ALA A 57 -2.75 7.52 14.11
C ALA A 57 -1.63 7.59 13.04
N GLU A 58 -0.61 8.41 13.28
CA GLU A 58 0.55 8.50 12.39
C GLU A 58 1.32 7.17 12.33
N LEU A 59 1.52 6.51 13.48
CA LEU A 59 2.22 5.22 13.52
C LEU A 59 1.53 4.15 12.67
N VAL A 60 0.21 3.98 12.80
CA VAL A 60 -0.50 2.96 12.01
C VAL A 60 -0.49 3.28 10.53
N ALA A 61 -0.68 4.55 10.16
CA ALA A 61 -0.62 5.00 8.77
C ALA A 61 0.77 4.77 8.16
N GLU A 62 1.83 5.06 8.91
CA GLU A 62 3.20 4.83 8.47
C GLU A 62 3.57 3.32 8.36
N CYS A 63 3.02 2.48 9.25
CA CYS A 63 3.17 1.03 9.12
C CYS A 63 2.55 0.52 7.80
N VAL A 64 1.35 0.99 7.47
CA VAL A 64 0.68 0.65 6.20
C VAL A 64 1.44 1.20 5.02
N ARG A 65 1.82 2.49 5.04
CA ARG A 65 2.57 3.14 3.96
C ARG A 65 3.86 2.39 3.65
N THR A 66 4.67 2.10 4.66
CA THR A 66 5.95 1.40 4.47
C THR A 66 5.75 -0.01 3.90
N GLY A 67 4.69 -0.71 4.33
CA GLY A 67 4.35 -2.01 3.78
C GLY A 67 3.90 -1.94 2.32
N LEU A 68 3.10 -0.94 1.96
CA LEU A 68 2.66 -0.70 0.59
C LEU A 68 3.81 -0.26 -0.31
N ASP A 69 4.68 0.66 0.14
CA ASP A 69 5.85 1.10 -0.62
C ASP A 69 6.74 -0.11 -0.99
N GLY A 70 7.04 -0.99 -0.04
CA GLY A 70 7.83 -2.20 -0.30
C GLY A 70 7.15 -3.18 -1.26
N ALA A 71 5.83 -3.34 -1.18
CA ALA A 71 5.09 -4.18 -2.11
C ALA A 71 5.06 -3.58 -3.53
N LEU A 72 4.92 -2.26 -3.64
CA LEU A 72 4.91 -1.56 -4.92
C LEU A 72 6.29 -1.50 -5.58
N GLU A 73 7.36 -1.33 -4.81
CA GLU A 73 8.73 -1.40 -5.35
C GLU A 73 9.00 -2.77 -6.00
N ALA A 74 8.48 -3.85 -5.42
CA ALA A 74 8.67 -5.21 -5.95
C ALA A 74 8.02 -5.43 -7.31
N ILE A 75 7.00 -4.65 -7.65
CA ILE A 75 6.23 -4.75 -8.91
C ILE A 75 6.29 -3.43 -9.71
N SER A 76 7.25 -2.57 -9.44
CA SER A 76 7.36 -1.27 -10.10
C SER A 76 7.42 -1.46 -11.63
N PRO A 77 6.48 -0.85 -12.37
CA PRO A 77 6.50 -0.93 -13.83
C PRO A 77 7.50 0.05 -14.45
N VAL A 78 8.23 0.79 -13.63
CA VAL A 78 9.20 1.81 -14.05
C VAL A 78 10.61 1.30 -13.76
N ASP A 79 11.48 1.36 -14.76
CA ASP A 79 12.91 1.09 -14.54
C ASP A 79 13.50 2.23 -13.68
N PRO A 80 14.01 1.93 -12.47
CA PRO A 80 14.52 2.96 -11.56
C PRO A 80 15.74 3.73 -12.09
N ARG A 81 16.34 3.25 -13.19
CA ARG A 81 17.51 3.89 -13.82
C ARG A 81 17.15 4.89 -14.90
N THR A 82 16.03 4.66 -15.59
CA THR A 82 15.59 5.47 -16.74
C THR A 82 14.36 6.31 -16.42
N GLU A 83 13.66 6.01 -15.33
CA GLU A 83 12.36 6.58 -14.97
C GLU A 83 11.29 6.38 -16.06
N GLN A 84 11.49 5.38 -16.94
CA GLN A 84 10.58 5.06 -18.03
C GLN A 84 9.85 3.75 -17.75
N PRO A 85 8.64 3.55 -18.32
CA PRO A 85 7.96 2.27 -18.26
C PRO A 85 8.87 1.15 -18.77
N GLN A 86 8.82 -0.02 -18.14
CA GLN A 86 9.55 -1.19 -18.60
C GLN A 86 9.01 -1.63 -19.96
N GLU A 87 9.90 -2.02 -20.89
CA GLU A 87 9.48 -2.59 -22.17
C GLU A 87 8.59 -3.83 -21.94
N GLY A 88 7.46 -3.89 -22.65
CA GLY A 88 6.52 -5.01 -22.52
C GLY A 88 5.66 -4.95 -21.25
N PHE A 89 5.54 -3.79 -20.60
CA PHE A 89 4.62 -3.61 -19.48
C PHE A 89 3.19 -3.99 -19.87
N GLN A 90 2.58 -4.87 -19.06
CA GLN A 90 1.20 -5.33 -19.25
C GLN A 90 0.39 -5.05 -17.97
N PRO A 91 -0.74 -4.34 -18.07
CA PRO A 91 -1.58 -3.98 -16.92
C PRO A 91 -2.10 -5.17 -16.12
N ASP A 92 -2.47 -6.25 -16.81
CA ASP A 92 -2.96 -7.49 -16.20
C ASP A 92 -1.87 -8.20 -15.39
N ALA A 93 -0.67 -8.33 -15.97
CA ALA A 93 0.48 -8.91 -15.28
C ALA A 93 0.88 -8.07 -14.05
N TRP A 94 0.78 -6.75 -14.16
CA TRP A 94 1.05 -5.85 -13.04
C TRP A 94 0.03 -6.03 -11.90
N LEU A 95 -1.27 -6.08 -12.22
CA LEU A 95 -2.31 -6.29 -11.21
C LEU A 95 -2.15 -7.64 -10.50
N VAL A 96 -1.85 -8.70 -11.27
CA VAL A 96 -1.57 -10.02 -10.71
C VAL A 96 -0.37 -9.98 -9.78
N GLY A 97 0.73 -9.35 -10.20
CA GLY A 97 1.92 -9.15 -9.35
C GLY A 97 1.60 -8.40 -8.06
N ALA A 98 0.75 -7.36 -8.11
CA ALA A 98 0.30 -6.62 -6.94
C ALA A 98 -0.49 -7.51 -5.96
N LEU A 99 -1.39 -8.34 -6.47
CA LEU A 99 -2.15 -9.31 -5.67
C LEU A 99 -1.25 -10.39 -5.06
N GLU A 100 -0.27 -10.89 -5.81
CA GLU A 100 0.72 -11.85 -5.32
C GLU A 100 1.58 -11.25 -4.19
N GLN A 101 1.98 -9.98 -4.28
CA GLN A 101 2.69 -9.28 -3.21
C GLN A 101 1.83 -9.13 -1.94
N LEU A 102 0.54 -8.82 -2.11
CA LEU A 102 -0.40 -8.81 -0.98
C LEU A 102 -0.56 -10.20 -0.36
N ALA A 103 -0.65 -11.24 -1.19
CA ALA A 103 -0.74 -12.64 -0.73
C ALA A 103 0.52 -13.08 0.03
N ALA A 104 1.70 -12.64 -0.43
CA ALA A 104 2.97 -12.90 0.24
C ALA A 104 3.12 -12.12 1.57
N SER A 105 2.27 -11.11 1.81
CA SER A 105 2.34 -10.23 2.98
C SER A 105 1.03 -10.22 3.81
N PRO A 106 0.64 -11.35 4.46
CA PRO A 106 -0.62 -11.42 5.22
C PRO A 106 -0.68 -10.39 6.37
N ARG A 107 0.49 -9.97 6.87
CA ARG A 107 0.60 -8.92 7.90
C ARG A 107 0.14 -7.57 7.37
N LEU A 108 0.54 -7.21 6.14
CA LEU A 108 0.13 -5.97 5.49
C LEU A 108 -1.39 -5.96 5.25
N ALA A 109 -1.95 -7.03 4.72
CA ALA A 109 -3.39 -7.16 4.50
C ALA A 109 -4.19 -6.95 5.81
N ARG A 110 -3.74 -7.57 6.92
CA ARG A 110 -4.38 -7.38 8.23
C ARG A 110 -4.22 -5.97 8.78
N LEU A 111 -3.06 -5.32 8.59
CA LEU A 111 -2.85 -3.93 8.99
C LEU A 111 -3.75 -2.98 8.20
N LEU A 112 -3.90 -3.21 6.89
CA LEU A 112 -4.84 -2.46 6.04
C LEU A 112 -6.25 -2.54 6.59
N LEU A 113 -6.75 -3.73 6.89
CA LEU A 113 -8.09 -3.91 7.45
C LEU A 113 -8.29 -3.21 8.78
N ILE A 114 -7.33 -3.36 9.71
CA ILE A 114 -7.37 -2.67 11.02
C ILE A 114 -7.43 -1.15 10.82
N THR A 115 -6.64 -0.64 9.88
CA THR A 115 -6.53 0.81 9.65
C THR A 115 -7.77 1.34 8.92
N TRP A 116 -8.32 0.61 7.93
CA TRP A 116 -9.56 0.99 7.25
C TRP A 116 -10.76 0.98 8.21
N ALA A 117 -10.85 -0.02 9.08
CA ALA A 117 -11.89 -0.06 10.10
C ALA A 117 -11.83 1.16 11.05
N GLU A 118 -10.64 1.59 11.43
CA GLU A 118 -10.47 2.77 12.26
C GLU A 118 -10.69 4.07 11.48
N ALA A 119 -10.23 4.17 10.24
CA ALA A 119 -10.48 5.32 9.36
C ALA A 119 -11.98 5.60 9.15
N ALA A 120 -12.83 4.58 9.24
CA ALA A 120 -14.28 4.76 9.17
C ALA A 120 -14.88 5.52 10.37
N VAL A 121 -14.14 5.66 11.49
CA VAL A 121 -14.63 6.24 12.74
C VAL A 121 -13.70 7.30 13.36
N ASP A 122 -12.44 7.35 12.96
CA ASP A 122 -11.44 8.34 13.42
C ASP A 122 -11.02 9.24 12.25
N PRO A 123 -11.41 10.53 12.27
CA PRO A 123 -11.07 11.47 11.20
C PRO A 123 -9.57 11.65 10.97
N ALA A 124 -8.74 11.56 12.02
CA ALA A 124 -7.28 11.73 11.87
C ALA A 124 -6.67 10.54 11.11
N VAL A 125 -7.16 9.32 11.36
CA VAL A 125 -6.75 8.13 10.59
C VAL A 125 -7.29 8.21 9.16
N ALA A 126 -8.53 8.67 8.98
CA ALA A 126 -9.14 8.84 7.65
C ALA A 126 -8.36 9.81 6.77
N GLU A 127 -7.94 10.97 7.30
CA GLU A 127 -7.14 11.97 6.58
C GLU A 127 -5.79 11.40 6.12
N LEU A 128 -5.08 10.72 7.03
CA LEU A 128 -3.80 10.10 6.71
C LEU A 128 -3.93 8.99 5.65
N MET A 129 -4.95 8.14 5.78
CA MET A 129 -5.20 7.08 4.80
C MET A 129 -5.65 7.63 3.45
N GLY A 130 -6.46 8.69 3.44
CA GLY A 130 -6.86 9.39 2.22
C GLY A 130 -5.66 9.94 1.46
N THR A 131 -4.71 10.56 2.15
CA THR A 131 -3.45 11.06 1.57
C THR A 131 -2.61 9.93 0.95
N HIS A 132 -2.51 8.79 1.63
CA HIS A 132 -1.79 7.63 1.09
C HIS A 132 -2.48 7.02 -0.13
N GLN A 133 -3.81 6.91 -0.09
CA GLN A 133 -4.58 6.39 -1.22
C GLN A 133 -4.45 7.28 -2.45
N GLU A 134 -4.48 8.61 -2.27
CA GLU A 134 -4.28 9.57 -3.36
C GLU A 134 -2.86 9.49 -3.95
N THR A 135 -1.86 9.34 -3.11
CA THR A 135 -0.47 9.15 -3.56
C THR A 135 -0.32 7.88 -4.40
N LEU A 136 -0.89 6.77 -3.92
CA LEU A 136 -0.90 5.49 -4.65
C LEU A 136 -1.64 5.62 -5.99
N ARG A 137 -2.84 6.20 -5.98
CA ARG A 137 -3.62 6.43 -7.19
C ARG A 137 -2.85 7.27 -8.20
N SER A 138 -2.25 8.38 -7.77
CA SER A 138 -1.45 9.25 -8.65
C SER A 138 -0.22 8.55 -9.23
N ALA A 139 0.37 7.60 -8.52
CA ALA A 139 1.48 6.79 -9.04
C ALA A 139 0.99 5.82 -10.12
N ILE A 140 -0.13 5.14 -9.89
CA ILE A 140 -0.80 4.27 -10.85
C ILE A 140 -1.20 5.07 -12.09
N ASP A 141 -1.87 6.20 -11.91
CA ASP A 141 -2.37 7.05 -13.01
C ASP A 141 -1.25 7.44 -13.98
N ARG A 142 -0.08 7.84 -13.48
CA ARG A 142 1.04 8.24 -14.34
C ARG A 142 1.52 7.10 -15.23
N VAL A 143 1.72 5.93 -14.65
CA VAL A 143 2.24 4.76 -15.38
C VAL A 143 1.25 4.31 -16.45
N PHE A 144 -0.02 4.22 -16.09
CA PHE A 144 -1.03 3.74 -17.03
C PHE A 144 -1.42 4.78 -18.08
N ALA A 145 -1.27 6.09 -17.80
CA ALA A 145 -1.52 7.12 -18.81
C ALA A 145 -0.51 7.03 -19.96
N ASP A 146 0.77 6.87 -19.65
CA ASP A 146 1.81 6.72 -20.67
C ASP A 146 1.59 5.44 -21.49
N TRP A 147 1.24 4.34 -20.83
CA TRP A 147 0.92 3.08 -21.49
C TRP A 147 -0.32 3.21 -22.40
N ALA A 148 -1.41 3.85 -21.93
CA ALA A 148 -2.63 4.02 -22.72
C ALA A 148 -2.43 4.87 -23.98
N VAL A 149 -1.56 5.86 -23.92
CA VAL A 149 -1.16 6.63 -25.12
C VAL A 149 -0.34 5.77 -26.06
N ALA A 150 0.65 5.02 -25.56
CA ALA A 150 1.59 4.27 -26.37
C ALA A 150 0.94 3.03 -27.02
N GLU A 151 0.21 2.24 -26.24
CA GLU A 151 -0.28 0.92 -26.65
C GLU A 151 -1.73 0.94 -27.17
N LEU A 152 -2.61 1.77 -26.57
CA LEU A 152 -3.99 1.91 -27.03
C LEU A 152 -4.16 3.02 -28.07
N GLY A 153 -3.12 3.80 -28.35
CA GLY A 153 -3.17 4.91 -29.31
C GLY A 153 -4.15 6.02 -28.91
N LEU A 154 -4.48 6.16 -27.65
CA LEU A 154 -5.43 7.16 -27.16
C LEU A 154 -4.80 8.57 -27.19
N ALA A 155 -5.62 9.58 -27.54
CA ALA A 155 -5.22 10.95 -27.30
C ALA A 155 -5.06 11.20 -25.77
N GLU A 156 -4.12 12.05 -25.37
CA GLU A 156 -3.81 12.32 -23.96
C GLU A 156 -5.03 12.59 -23.06
N ALA A 157 -6.05 13.34 -23.58
CA ALA A 157 -7.25 13.62 -22.82
C ALA A 157 -8.10 12.36 -22.59
N SER A 158 -8.21 11.49 -23.60
CA SER A 158 -8.93 10.22 -23.51
C SER A 158 -8.17 9.20 -22.65
N ALA A 159 -6.84 9.20 -22.74
CA ALA A 159 -5.99 8.36 -21.89
C ALA A 159 -6.19 8.71 -20.41
N ARG A 160 -6.20 10.00 -20.05
CA ARG A 160 -6.45 10.42 -18.65
C ARG A 160 -7.82 9.95 -18.14
N GLN A 161 -8.87 10.10 -18.93
CA GLN A 161 -10.21 9.64 -18.54
C GLN A 161 -10.28 8.12 -18.38
N TRP A 162 -9.65 7.39 -19.29
CA TRP A 162 -9.57 5.93 -19.24
C TRP A 162 -8.83 5.47 -17.97
N VAL A 163 -7.68 6.10 -17.68
CA VAL A 163 -6.84 5.78 -16.52
C VAL A 163 -7.59 6.04 -15.21
N GLU A 164 -8.33 7.14 -15.09
CA GLU A 164 -9.11 7.44 -13.90
C GLU A 164 -10.12 6.31 -13.57
N MET A 165 -10.82 5.79 -14.57
CA MET A 165 -11.73 4.65 -14.40
C MET A 165 -10.97 3.36 -14.09
N PHE A 166 -9.87 3.11 -14.80
CA PHE A 166 -9.07 1.91 -14.66
C PHE A 166 -8.41 1.82 -13.27
N SER A 167 -7.79 2.91 -12.81
CA SER A 167 -7.17 2.98 -11.48
C SER A 167 -8.19 2.72 -10.37
N GLN A 168 -9.40 3.23 -10.52
CA GLN A 168 -10.47 2.97 -9.56
C GLN A 168 -10.87 1.48 -9.54
N ALA A 169 -10.94 0.84 -10.71
CA ALA A 169 -11.22 -0.59 -10.81
C ALA A 169 -10.09 -1.43 -10.18
N VAL A 170 -8.85 -1.12 -10.50
CA VAL A 170 -7.66 -1.76 -9.92
C VAL A 170 -7.66 -1.66 -8.39
N LEU A 171 -7.85 -0.47 -7.85
CA LEU A 171 -7.92 -0.27 -6.39
C LEU A 171 -9.07 -1.08 -5.77
N SER A 172 -10.23 -1.16 -6.43
CA SER A 172 -11.36 -1.95 -5.95
C SER A 172 -11.04 -3.44 -5.90
N VAL A 173 -10.32 -3.97 -6.90
CA VAL A 173 -9.87 -5.37 -6.93
C VAL A 173 -8.87 -5.63 -5.81
N LEU A 174 -7.86 -4.78 -5.63
CA LEU A 174 -6.86 -4.92 -4.55
C LEU A 174 -7.52 -4.87 -3.16
N GLN A 175 -8.41 -3.92 -2.94
CA GLN A 175 -9.16 -3.79 -1.67
C GLN A 175 -10.09 -4.98 -1.45
N GLY A 176 -10.79 -5.43 -2.50
CA GLY A 176 -11.64 -6.62 -2.47
C GLY A 176 -10.87 -7.87 -2.06
N TRP A 177 -9.67 -8.05 -2.61
CA TRP A 177 -8.79 -9.15 -2.23
C TRP A 177 -8.43 -9.09 -0.74
N VAL A 178 -7.98 -7.93 -0.24
CA VAL A 178 -7.63 -7.75 1.18
C VAL A 178 -8.79 -8.12 2.10
N VAL A 179 -10.01 -7.66 1.77
CA VAL A 179 -11.20 -7.93 2.58
C VAL A 179 -11.58 -9.40 2.51
N GLN A 180 -11.68 -9.97 1.31
CA GLN A 180 -12.17 -11.34 1.12
C GLN A 180 -11.18 -12.37 1.66
N SER A 181 -9.88 -12.19 1.43
CA SER A 181 -8.85 -13.10 1.94
C SER A 181 -8.82 -13.19 3.48
N ALA A 182 -9.19 -12.10 4.16
CA ALA A 182 -9.21 -12.07 5.61
C ALA A 182 -10.53 -12.55 6.25
N LEU A 183 -11.65 -12.38 5.54
CA LEU A 183 -12.98 -12.63 6.11
C LEU A 183 -13.65 -13.93 5.65
N LEU A 184 -13.25 -14.46 4.48
CA LEU A 184 -13.90 -15.65 3.92
C LEU A 184 -13.08 -16.91 4.23
N PRO A 185 -13.63 -17.85 5.04
CA PRO A 185 -13.01 -19.15 5.20
C PRO A 185 -12.93 -19.88 3.86
N GLY A 186 -11.74 -20.39 3.51
CA GLY A 186 -11.54 -21.10 2.24
C GLY A 186 -11.47 -20.18 1.01
N PHE A 187 -11.10 -18.91 1.19
CA PHE A 187 -10.88 -17.99 0.09
C PHE A 187 -9.92 -18.58 -0.95
N ASP A 188 -10.39 -18.69 -2.19
CA ASP A 188 -9.62 -19.23 -3.31
C ASP A 188 -8.81 -18.12 -3.97
N HIS A 189 -7.52 -18.07 -3.64
CA HIS A 189 -6.57 -17.08 -4.16
C HIS A 189 -6.37 -17.22 -5.68
N GLU A 190 -6.29 -18.46 -6.19
CA GLU A 190 -6.04 -18.71 -7.61
C GLU A 190 -7.24 -18.27 -8.45
N ALA A 191 -8.45 -18.64 -8.04
CA ALA A 191 -9.67 -18.20 -8.71
C ALA A 191 -9.82 -16.67 -8.70
N TYR A 192 -9.41 -16.01 -7.62
CA TYR A 192 -9.43 -14.54 -7.56
C TYR A 192 -8.41 -13.91 -8.50
N LEU A 193 -7.20 -14.46 -8.62
CA LEU A 193 -6.19 -14.00 -9.57
C LEU A 193 -6.67 -14.16 -11.02
N ASP A 194 -7.28 -15.30 -11.35
CA ASP A 194 -7.84 -15.53 -12.69
C ASP A 194 -8.96 -14.54 -13.00
N TYR A 195 -9.84 -14.26 -12.04
CA TYR A 195 -10.84 -13.24 -12.19
C TYR A 195 -10.24 -11.84 -12.41
N ALA A 196 -9.23 -11.48 -11.62
CA ALA A 196 -8.54 -10.20 -11.75
C ALA A 196 -7.91 -10.02 -13.15
N ARG A 197 -7.32 -11.08 -13.72
CA ARG A 197 -6.81 -11.06 -15.11
C ARG A 197 -7.91 -10.73 -16.11
N THR A 198 -9.09 -11.34 -15.97
CA THR A 198 -10.20 -11.09 -16.90
C THR A 198 -10.76 -9.67 -16.83
N LEU A 199 -10.62 -8.99 -15.67
CA LEU A 199 -11.11 -7.62 -15.50
C LEU A 199 -10.24 -6.57 -16.19
N VAL A 200 -8.95 -6.84 -16.38
CA VAL A 200 -8.00 -5.89 -16.94
C VAL A 200 -7.46 -6.33 -18.30
N ALA A 201 -7.74 -7.56 -18.74
CA ALA A 201 -7.47 -7.98 -20.09
C ALA A 201 -8.27 -7.07 -21.04
N SER A 202 -7.56 -6.28 -21.84
CA SER A 202 -8.19 -5.54 -22.94
C SER A 202 -8.90 -6.55 -23.82
N ASP A 203 -10.20 -6.38 -24.07
CA ASP A 203 -10.87 -7.15 -25.11
C ASP A 203 -10.08 -6.92 -26.42
N GLU A 204 -9.31 -7.92 -26.83
CA GLU A 204 -8.78 -8.02 -28.19
C GLU A 204 -9.98 -8.30 -29.10
N GLY A 205 -10.73 -7.25 -29.43
CA GLY A 205 -11.89 -7.29 -30.31
C GLY A 205 -11.63 -6.52 -31.59
#